data_43d7165eff9299105cd0be1de67c6173
#
_entry.id   43d7165eff9299105cd0be1de67c6173
#
_cell.length_a   1.000
_cell.length_b   1.000
_cell.length_c   1.000
_cell.angle_alpha   90.00
_cell.angle_beta   90.00
_cell.angle_gamma   90.00
#
_symmetry.space_group_name_H-M   'P 1'
#
loop_
_entity.id
_entity.type
_entity.pdbx_description
1 polymer ?
#
loop_
_entity_poly.entity_id
_entity_poly.type
_entity_poly.pdbx_seq_one_letter_code
_entity_poly.pdbx_strand_id
1 'polypeptide(L)'
;ARKRGLWPLVTDLDSSAFPSQRFRIYAGEAAAEKLIVDLKIREGVFSPRAVLGPAATLRDFSALFMEWLTLQHPMAGFTEKRAALPGQAHPGLGMSRRIVDIFLFLAKVTHKDAILAFPAYFHNAVLFSRFFRFVNPVKEAEVQALHRTLRHMPIRTFAWAVHLNCVRTADGGVYEWRAEEQVAPLA
;
A
#
# COMPACT_ATOMS: atom_id res chain seq x y z
N ALA A 1 -5.68 -20.88 0.72
CA ALA A 1 -5.89 -21.03 -0.73
C ALA A 1 -6.98 -22.06 -1.03
N ARG A 2 -6.85 -23.32 -0.60
CA ARG A 2 -7.83 -24.42 -0.90
C ARG A 2 -9.27 -24.04 -0.53
N LYS A 3 -9.52 -23.56 0.69
CA LYS A 3 -10.88 -23.15 1.17
C LYS A 3 -11.51 -22.01 0.35
N ARG A 4 -10.73 -21.30 -0.47
CA ARG A 4 -11.18 -20.18 -1.31
C ARG A 4 -11.21 -20.53 -2.80
N GLY A 5 -11.01 -21.79 -3.18
CA GLY A 5 -10.95 -22.21 -4.57
C GLY A 5 -9.73 -21.70 -5.34
N LEU A 6 -8.67 -21.25 -4.63
CA LEU A 6 -7.46 -20.69 -5.23
C LEU A 6 -6.31 -21.73 -5.31
N TRP A 7 -6.63 -23.00 -5.47
CA TRP A 7 -5.65 -24.08 -5.55
C TRP A 7 -5.75 -24.79 -6.90
N PRO A 8 -4.62 -25.26 -7.50
CA PRO A 8 -3.24 -25.13 -7.02
C PRO A 8 -2.71 -23.70 -7.13
N LEU A 9 -1.58 -23.40 -6.46
CA LEU A 9 -0.89 -22.12 -6.59
C LEU A 9 0.33 -22.29 -7.49
N VAL A 10 0.51 -21.34 -8.40
CA VAL A 10 1.73 -21.18 -9.21
C VAL A 10 2.42 -19.90 -8.76
N THR A 11 3.73 -19.97 -8.57
CA THR A 11 4.55 -18.83 -8.14
C THR A 11 5.53 -18.46 -9.22
N ASP A 12 5.79 -17.17 -9.37
CA ASP A 12 6.78 -16.62 -10.28
C ASP A 12 7.61 -15.59 -9.51
N LEU A 13 8.94 -15.69 -9.64
CA LEU A 13 9.89 -14.75 -9.06
C LEU A 13 10.79 -14.19 -10.16
N ASP A 14 10.67 -12.90 -10.40
CA ASP A 14 11.51 -12.16 -11.31
C ASP A 14 12.52 -11.30 -10.51
N SER A 15 13.78 -11.65 -10.60
CA SER A 15 14.93 -10.92 -10.01
C SER A 15 15.85 -10.34 -11.06
N SER A 16 15.45 -10.27 -12.32
CA SER A 16 16.27 -9.79 -13.44
C SER A 16 16.70 -8.33 -13.31
N ALA A 17 15.92 -7.54 -12.57
CA ALA A 17 16.16 -6.12 -12.31
C ALA A 17 16.67 -5.85 -10.88
N PHE A 18 17.51 -6.74 -10.32
CA PHE A 18 18.07 -6.53 -8.98
C PHE A 18 18.68 -5.12 -8.82
N PRO A 19 18.47 -4.40 -7.70
CA PRO A 19 17.86 -4.85 -6.42
C PRO A 19 16.32 -4.84 -6.38
N SER A 20 15.63 -4.58 -7.49
CA SER A 20 14.18 -4.71 -7.58
C SER A 20 13.82 -6.16 -7.90
N GLN A 21 12.86 -6.71 -7.15
CA GLN A 21 12.38 -8.07 -7.29
C GLN A 21 10.86 -8.07 -7.37
N ARG A 22 10.29 -8.91 -8.23
CA ARG A 22 8.84 -9.04 -8.37
C ARG A 22 8.42 -10.48 -8.11
N PHE A 23 7.50 -10.65 -7.16
CA PHE A 23 6.94 -11.93 -6.79
C PHE A 23 5.46 -11.98 -7.11
N ARG A 24 5.04 -12.99 -7.86
CA ARG A 24 3.66 -13.19 -8.27
C ARG A 24 3.15 -14.55 -7.84
N ILE A 25 1.87 -14.60 -7.48
CA ILE A 25 1.15 -15.87 -7.20
C ILE A 25 -0.11 -15.88 -8.03
N TYR A 26 -0.37 -17.00 -8.66
CA TYR A 26 -1.52 -17.25 -9.50
C TYR A 26 -2.34 -18.47 -9.03
N ALA A 27 -3.61 -18.52 -9.40
CA ALA A 27 -4.49 -19.66 -9.16
C ALA A 27 -4.48 -20.58 -10.40
N GLY A 28 -3.90 -21.78 -10.26
CA GLY A 28 -3.89 -22.82 -11.31
C GLY A 28 -2.76 -22.66 -12.30
N GLU A 29 -2.69 -21.54 -12.99
CA GLU A 29 -1.72 -21.26 -14.06
C GLU A 29 -1.25 -19.79 -14.02
N ALA A 30 -0.09 -19.53 -14.61
CA ALA A 30 0.50 -18.19 -14.67
C ALA A 30 -0.15 -17.36 -15.79
N ALA A 31 -1.37 -16.88 -15.55
CA ALA A 31 -2.13 -16.02 -16.45
C ALA A 31 -2.63 -14.77 -15.73
N ALA A 32 -2.74 -13.63 -16.43
CA ALA A 32 -3.08 -12.35 -15.85
C ALA A 32 -4.41 -12.36 -15.08
N GLU A 33 -5.42 -13.02 -15.61
CA GLU A 33 -6.74 -13.18 -15.03
C GLU A 33 -6.77 -14.13 -13.82
N LYS A 34 -5.68 -14.86 -13.56
CA LYS A 34 -5.49 -15.76 -12.41
C LYS A 34 -4.61 -15.16 -11.31
N LEU A 35 -4.16 -13.92 -11.48
CA LEU A 35 -3.25 -13.26 -10.56
C LEU A 35 -3.90 -13.03 -9.19
N ILE A 36 -3.30 -13.58 -8.15
CA ILE A 36 -3.73 -13.46 -6.76
C ILE A 36 -2.90 -12.39 -6.02
N VAL A 37 -1.59 -12.48 -6.18
CA VAL A 37 -0.61 -11.58 -5.56
C VAL A 37 0.32 -11.08 -6.63
N ASP A 38 0.56 -9.77 -6.64
CA ASP A 38 1.63 -9.14 -7.38
C ASP A 38 2.35 -8.19 -6.43
N LEU A 39 3.57 -8.53 -6.10
CA LEU A 39 4.41 -7.83 -5.16
C LEU A 39 5.72 -7.43 -5.85
N LYS A 40 6.03 -6.14 -5.83
CA LYS A 40 7.33 -5.63 -6.24
C LYS A 40 8.01 -4.93 -5.08
N ILE A 41 9.20 -5.38 -4.75
CA ILE A 41 10.03 -4.85 -3.66
C ILE A 41 11.40 -4.47 -4.20
N ARG A 42 12.04 -3.53 -3.52
CA ARG A 42 13.43 -3.12 -3.79
C ARG A 42 14.14 -2.84 -2.48
N GLU A 43 15.37 -3.30 -2.38
CA GLU A 43 16.29 -2.89 -1.32
C GLU A 43 17.00 -1.59 -1.69
N GLY A 44 17.25 -0.72 -0.72
CA GLY A 44 17.97 0.52 -0.97
C GLY A 44 18.16 1.36 0.28
N VAL A 45 18.69 2.56 0.07
CA VAL A 45 18.85 3.58 1.10
C VAL A 45 17.82 4.68 0.84
N PHE A 46 17.17 5.13 1.89
CA PHE A 46 16.26 6.26 1.86
C PHE A 46 16.91 7.47 2.52
N SER A 47 16.83 8.62 1.84
CA SER A 47 17.29 9.89 2.38
C SER A 47 16.08 10.75 2.79
N PRO A 48 15.82 10.96 4.09
CA PRO A 48 14.75 11.82 4.54
C PRO A 48 14.89 13.27 4.03
N ARG A 49 16.12 13.71 3.76
CA ARG A 49 16.38 15.05 3.21
C ARG A 49 15.77 15.28 1.83
N ALA A 50 15.58 14.23 1.05
CA ALA A 50 14.93 14.31 -0.26
C ALA A 50 13.46 14.73 -0.13
N VAL A 51 12.80 14.41 0.99
CA VAL A 51 11.38 14.75 1.26
C VAL A 51 11.24 15.98 2.15
N LEU A 52 12.07 16.07 3.20
CA LEU A 52 11.96 17.11 4.24
C LEU A 52 12.83 18.35 3.95
N GLY A 53 13.64 18.29 2.92
CA GLY A 53 14.59 19.35 2.56
C GLY A 53 15.95 19.25 3.29
N PRO A 54 16.91 20.08 2.88
CA PRO A 54 18.31 19.97 3.31
C PRO A 54 18.53 20.22 4.81
N ALA A 55 17.61 20.90 5.47
CA ALA A 55 17.69 21.18 6.91
C ALA A 55 17.30 19.98 7.80
N ALA A 56 16.80 18.87 7.21
CA ALA A 56 16.45 17.70 7.99
C ALA A 56 17.69 17.07 8.66
N THR A 57 17.56 16.79 9.95
CA THR A 57 18.64 16.22 10.78
C THR A 57 18.68 14.70 10.76
N LEU A 58 17.66 14.05 10.20
CA LEU A 58 17.58 12.59 10.08
C LEU A 58 18.65 12.07 9.12
N ARG A 59 19.32 10.99 9.54
CA ARG A 59 20.30 10.29 8.72
C ARG A 59 19.60 9.45 7.65
N ASP A 60 20.32 9.19 6.57
CA ASP A 60 19.95 8.15 5.61
C ASP A 60 19.90 6.78 6.31
N PHE A 61 18.98 5.93 5.89
CA PHE A 61 18.80 4.61 6.48
C PHE A 61 18.48 3.54 5.43
N SER A 62 18.82 2.31 5.75
CA SER A 62 18.53 1.17 4.87
C SER A 62 17.04 0.82 4.92
N ALA A 63 16.45 0.54 3.76
CA ALA A 63 15.02 0.29 3.70
C ALA A 63 14.64 -0.80 2.68
N LEU A 64 13.52 -1.46 2.98
CA LEU A 64 12.79 -2.28 2.03
C LEU A 64 11.66 -1.43 1.42
N PHE A 65 11.74 -1.13 0.14
CA PHE A 65 10.73 -0.37 -0.58
C PHE A 65 9.67 -1.31 -1.13
N MET A 66 8.42 -1.10 -0.75
CA MET A 66 7.25 -1.73 -1.36
C MET A 66 6.78 -0.88 -2.53
N GLU A 67 7.28 -1.19 -3.74
CA GLU A 67 6.99 -0.43 -4.96
C GLU A 67 5.61 -0.73 -5.53
N TRP A 68 5.13 -1.97 -5.34
CA TRP A 68 3.82 -2.41 -5.79
C TRP A 68 3.27 -3.52 -4.93
N LEU A 69 1.97 -3.48 -4.65
CA LEU A 69 1.27 -4.57 -3.96
C LEU A 69 -0.17 -4.68 -4.47
N THR A 70 -0.48 -5.81 -5.10
CA THR A 70 -1.85 -6.24 -5.39
C THR A 70 -2.16 -7.52 -4.60
N LEU A 71 -3.32 -7.54 -3.94
CA LEU A 71 -3.85 -8.72 -3.23
C LEU A 71 -5.32 -8.86 -3.58
N GLN A 72 -5.64 -9.80 -4.45
CA GLN A 72 -6.99 -9.92 -5.01
C GLN A 72 -7.45 -11.37 -5.11
N HIS A 73 -8.76 -11.54 -5.19
CA HIS A 73 -9.40 -12.82 -5.48
C HIS A 73 -9.88 -12.83 -6.93
N PRO A 74 -9.09 -13.34 -7.89
CA PRO A 74 -9.36 -13.15 -9.31
C PRO A 74 -10.68 -13.79 -9.79
N MET A 75 -11.16 -14.81 -9.10
CA MET A 75 -12.39 -15.52 -9.45
C MET A 75 -13.62 -15.02 -8.64
N ALA A 76 -13.49 -13.99 -7.80
CA ALA A 76 -14.61 -13.44 -7.06
C ALA A 76 -15.12 -12.15 -7.70
N GLY A 77 -16.43 -11.99 -7.71
CA GLY A 77 -17.09 -10.73 -8.06
C GLY A 77 -17.24 -9.80 -6.86
N PHE A 78 -17.45 -8.53 -7.12
CA PHE A 78 -17.88 -7.57 -6.12
C PHE A 78 -19.34 -7.81 -5.73
N THR A 79 -19.68 -7.45 -4.52
CA THR A 79 -21.05 -7.48 -3.98
C THR A 79 -21.36 -6.16 -3.27
N GLU A 80 -22.60 -5.88 -2.93
CA GLU A 80 -22.96 -4.68 -2.16
C GLU A 80 -22.16 -4.56 -0.85
N LYS A 81 -21.95 -5.68 -0.14
CA LYS A 81 -21.15 -5.73 1.10
C LYS A 81 -19.64 -5.60 0.84
N ARG A 82 -19.20 -5.95 -0.35
CA ARG A 82 -17.78 -5.92 -0.77
C ARG A 82 -17.65 -5.22 -2.13
N ALA A 83 -18.15 -4.00 -2.21
CA ALA A 83 -18.02 -3.21 -3.42
C ALA A 83 -16.59 -2.69 -3.58
N ALA A 84 -16.23 -2.39 -4.82
CA ALA A 84 -14.89 -1.97 -5.21
C ALA A 84 -14.43 -0.70 -4.49
N LEU A 85 -13.15 -0.66 -4.15
CA LEU A 85 -12.41 0.56 -3.85
C LEU A 85 -11.74 1.09 -5.14
N PRO A 86 -11.37 2.38 -5.19
CA PRO A 86 -10.63 2.92 -6.32
C PRO A 86 -9.42 2.05 -6.69
N GLY A 87 -9.22 1.77 -7.98
CA GLY A 87 -8.12 0.96 -8.50
C GLY A 87 -8.23 -0.55 -8.32
N GLN A 88 -9.33 -1.08 -7.77
CA GLN A 88 -9.53 -2.52 -7.62
C GLN A 88 -10.23 -3.13 -8.84
N ALA A 89 -9.59 -4.09 -9.50
CA ALA A 89 -10.20 -4.92 -10.54
C ALA A 89 -10.98 -6.10 -9.95
N HIS A 90 -10.54 -6.63 -8.80
CA HIS A 90 -11.16 -7.76 -8.09
C HIS A 90 -11.23 -7.50 -6.59
N PRO A 91 -12.14 -8.18 -5.85
CA PRO A 91 -12.22 -8.06 -4.41
C PRO A 91 -10.90 -8.47 -3.73
N GLY A 92 -10.47 -7.69 -2.75
CA GLY A 92 -9.26 -7.99 -1.98
C GLY A 92 -9.37 -9.29 -1.18
N LEU A 93 -8.24 -9.90 -0.84
CA LEU A 93 -8.18 -11.14 -0.05
C LEU A 93 -8.51 -10.95 1.44
N GLY A 94 -8.59 -9.71 1.95
CA GLY A 94 -8.72 -9.44 3.39
C GLY A 94 -7.52 -9.91 4.20
N MET A 95 -6.32 -9.85 3.63
CA MET A 95 -5.07 -10.34 4.23
C MET A 95 -4.05 -9.21 4.45
N SER A 96 -4.46 -7.95 4.36
CA SER A 96 -3.54 -6.79 4.44
C SER A 96 -2.66 -6.83 5.70
N ARG A 97 -3.22 -7.17 6.87
CA ARG A 97 -2.44 -7.28 8.10
C ARG A 97 -1.33 -8.34 8.01
N ARG A 98 -1.67 -9.55 7.51
CA ARG A 98 -0.69 -10.64 7.36
C ARG A 98 0.43 -10.29 6.41
N ILE A 99 0.12 -9.53 5.36
CA ILE A 99 1.13 -9.07 4.42
C ILE A 99 2.07 -8.07 5.08
N VAL A 100 1.57 -7.14 5.88
CA VAL A 100 2.43 -6.22 6.65
C VAL A 100 3.32 -7.01 7.61
N ASP A 101 2.79 -8.02 8.32
CA ASP A 101 3.57 -8.88 9.21
C ASP A 101 4.71 -9.60 8.45
N ILE A 102 4.45 -10.07 7.22
CA ILE A 102 5.47 -10.68 6.35
C ILE A 102 6.54 -9.66 5.96
N PHE A 103 6.15 -8.44 5.59
CA PHE A 103 7.11 -7.38 5.26
C PHE A 103 7.99 -6.99 6.45
N LEU A 104 7.40 -6.84 7.63
CA LEU A 104 8.14 -6.57 8.87
C LEU A 104 9.14 -7.69 9.17
N PHE A 105 8.74 -8.94 8.98
CA PHE A 105 9.64 -10.09 9.13
C PHE A 105 10.78 -10.04 8.09
N LEU A 106 10.46 -9.86 6.79
CA LEU A 106 11.46 -9.79 5.73
C LEU A 106 12.46 -8.66 5.98
N ALA A 107 11.99 -7.47 6.32
CA ALA A 107 12.86 -6.34 6.59
C ALA A 107 13.79 -6.58 7.79
N LYS A 108 13.30 -7.28 8.84
CA LYS A 108 14.13 -7.69 9.99
C LYS A 108 15.22 -8.68 9.59
N VAL A 109 14.87 -9.75 8.86
CA VAL A 109 15.86 -10.78 8.47
C VAL A 109 16.86 -10.28 7.43
N THR A 110 16.53 -9.22 6.68
CA THR A 110 17.43 -8.54 5.76
C THR A 110 18.13 -7.32 6.38
N HIS A 111 18.03 -7.15 7.70
CA HIS A 111 18.68 -6.10 8.48
C HIS A 111 18.41 -4.69 7.94
N LYS A 112 17.15 -4.40 7.60
CA LYS A 112 16.71 -3.05 7.21
C LYS A 112 16.27 -2.27 8.44
N ASP A 113 16.42 -0.96 8.38
CA ASP A 113 16.00 -0.04 9.42
C ASP A 113 14.50 0.29 9.32
N ALA A 114 13.92 0.18 8.12
CA ALA A 114 12.52 0.53 7.86
C ALA A 114 11.95 -0.18 6.62
N ILE A 115 10.60 -0.13 6.53
CA ILE A 115 9.86 -0.39 5.29
C ILE A 115 9.32 0.94 4.78
N LEU A 116 9.44 1.18 3.48
CA LEU A 116 8.84 2.31 2.78
C LEU A 116 7.73 1.85 1.85
N ALA A 117 6.63 2.59 1.82
CA ALA A 117 5.51 2.38 0.92
C ALA A 117 5.09 3.71 0.29
N PHE A 118 4.52 3.64 -0.90
CA PHE A 118 4.02 4.77 -1.65
C PHE A 118 2.56 4.52 -2.04
N PRO A 119 1.59 4.87 -1.16
CA PRO A 119 0.19 4.51 -1.35
C PRO A 119 -0.44 5.29 -2.50
N ALA A 120 -0.71 4.63 -3.62
CA ALA A 120 -1.32 5.25 -4.79
C ALA A 120 -2.72 5.83 -4.55
N TYR A 121 -3.45 5.31 -3.55
CA TYR A 121 -4.79 5.74 -3.20
C TYR A 121 -4.90 6.13 -1.73
N PHE A 122 -5.73 7.13 -1.43
CA PHE A 122 -6.00 7.58 -0.06
C PHE A 122 -6.39 6.45 0.89
N HIS A 123 -7.28 5.55 0.46
CA HIS A 123 -7.71 4.45 1.32
C HIS A 123 -6.58 3.47 1.67
N ASN A 124 -5.57 3.30 0.82
CA ASN A 124 -4.40 2.48 1.13
C ASN A 124 -3.59 3.11 2.26
N ALA A 125 -3.38 4.42 2.21
CA ALA A 125 -2.68 5.14 3.28
C ALA A 125 -3.42 5.00 4.62
N VAL A 126 -4.74 5.13 4.62
CA VAL A 126 -5.57 4.99 5.84
C VAL A 126 -5.58 3.55 6.35
N LEU A 127 -5.73 2.55 5.48
CA LEU A 127 -5.74 1.14 5.89
C LEU A 127 -4.41 0.70 6.53
N PHE A 128 -3.31 1.25 6.07
CA PHE A 128 -1.98 0.94 6.58
C PHE A 128 -1.48 1.88 7.68
N SER A 129 -2.24 2.93 8.05
CA SER A 129 -1.84 3.95 9.04
C SER A 129 -1.54 3.40 10.44
N ARG A 130 -1.93 2.15 10.75
CA ARG A 130 -1.56 1.47 12.01
C ARG A 130 -0.07 1.12 12.08
N PHE A 131 0.57 0.94 10.95
CA PHE A 131 1.97 0.49 10.82
C PHE A 131 2.86 1.56 10.22
N PHE A 132 2.32 2.37 9.33
CA PHE A 132 3.03 3.36 8.55
C PHE A 132 2.63 4.79 8.95
N ARG A 133 3.58 5.72 8.86
CA ARG A 133 3.38 7.17 8.97
C ARG A 133 3.98 7.84 7.76
N PHE A 134 3.42 8.96 7.32
CA PHE A 134 4.07 9.75 6.28
C PHE A 134 5.40 10.29 6.78
N VAL A 135 6.41 10.29 5.91
CA VAL A 135 7.71 10.91 6.19
C VAL A 135 7.53 12.41 6.33
N ASN A 136 6.68 13.01 5.48
CA ASN A 136 6.30 14.41 5.56
C ASN A 136 5.25 14.62 6.68
N PRO A 137 5.58 15.36 7.78
CA PRO A 137 4.64 15.57 8.88
C PRO A 137 3.42 16.41 8.49
N VAL A 138 3.54 17.27 7.49
CA VAL A 138 2.40 18.06 6.98
C VAL A 138 1.41 17.13 6.31
N LYS A 139 1.90 16.21 5.48
CA LYS A 139 1.06 15.18 4.84
C LYS A 139 0.42 14.22 5.85
N GLU A 140 1.15 13.84 6.88
CA GLU A 140 0.61 13.02 7.98
C GLU A 140 -0.55 13.76 8.67
N ALA A 141 -0.36 15.04 9.02
CA ALA A 141 -1.39 15.86 9.67
C ALA A 141 -2.63 16.04 8.76
N GLU A 142 -2.42 16.32 7.47
CA GLU A 142 -3.47 16.43 6.45
C GLU A 142 -4.33 15.16 6.38
N VAL A 143 -3.69 14.00 6.21
CA VAL A 143 -4.39 12.72 6.08
C VAL A 143 -5.13 12.35 7.36
N GLN A 144 -4.53 12.61 8.53
CA GLN A 144 -5.19 12.39 9.81
C GLN A 144 -6.39 13.32 10.01
N ALA A 145 -6.30 14.58 9.64
CA ALA A 145 -7.41 15.53 9.71
C ALA A 145 -8.57 15.09 8.81
N LEU A 146 -8.25 14.73 7.56
CA LEU A 146 -9.24 14.24 6.61
C LEU A 146 -9.89 12.95 7.08
N HIS A 147 -9.11 11.99 7.59
CA HIS A 147 -9.65 10.75 8.15
C HIS A 147 -10.56 10.99 9.35
N ARG A 148 -10.21 11.92 10.27
CA ARG A 148 -11.08 12.29 11.40
C ARG A 148 -12.40 12.91 10.93
N THR A 149 -12.35 13.79 9.94
CA THR A 149 -13.54 14.45 9.38
C THR A 149 -14.48 13.46 8.70
N LEU A 150 -13.93 12.49 7.96
CA LEU A 150 -14.70 11.54 7.15
C LEU A 150 -15.00 10.20 7.86
N ARG A 151 -14.52 9.99 9.10
CA ARG A 151 -14.64 8.70 9.82
C ARG A 151 -16.09 8.23 10.07
N HIS A 152 -17.06 9.13 9.98
CA HIS A 152 -18.48 8.80 10.10
C HIS A 152 -19.04 8.11 8.85
N MET A 153 -18.32 8.15 7.76
CA MET A 153 -18.67 7.47 6.51
C MET A 153 -17.92 6.14 6.38
N PRO A 154 -18.50 5.14 5.69
CA PRO A 154 -17.77 3.93 5.33
C PRO A 154 -16.51 4.29 4.51
N ILE A 155 -15.38 3.60 4.79
CA ILE A 155 -14.10 3.84 4.11
C ILE A 155 -14.25 3.84 2.58
N ARG A 156 -15.13 3.02 2.05
CA ARG A 156 -15.42 2.97 0.62
C ARG A 156 -15.98 4.29 0.10
N THR A 157 -16.96 4.87 0.80
CA THR A 157 -17.61 6.11 0.37
C THR A 157 -16.61 7.26 0.32
N PHE A 158 -15.83 7.44 1.38
CA PHE A 158 -14.84 8.53 1.36
C PHE A 158 -13.65 8.24 0.43
N ALA A 159 -13.27 6.97 0.20
CA ALA A 159 -12.25 6.63 -0.79
C ALA A 159 -12.65 7.06 -2.20
N TRP A 160 -13.91 6.82 -2.58
CA TRP A 160 -14.45 7.29 -3.85
C TRP A 160 -14.63 8.80 -3.88
N ALA A 161 -15.08 9.43 -2.78
CA ALA A 161 -15.21 10.88 -2.69
C ALA A 161 -13.86 11.59 -2.91
N VAL A 162 -12.77 11.06 -2.32
CA VAL A 162 -11.41 11.57 -2.55
C VAL A 162 -10.99 11.32 -4.00
N HIS A 163 -11.17 10.10 -4.51
CA HIS A 163 -10.73 9.72 -5.85
C HIS A 163 -11.44 10.51 -6.96
N LEU A 164 -12.70 10.87 -6.76
CA LEU A 164 -13.51 11.65 -7.70
C LEU A 164 -13.45 13.17 -7.43
N ASN A 165 -12.52 13.63 -6.60
CA ASN A 165 -12.33 15.05 -6.26
C ASN A 165 -13.61 15.71 -5.68
N CYS A 166 -14.44 14.96 -4.95
CA CYS A 166 -15.66 15.45 -4.31
C CYS A 166 -15.40 16.08 -2.93
N VAL A 167 -14.19 15.98 -2.39
CA VAL A 167 -13.82 16.56 -1.10
C VAL A 167 -13.35 18.00 -1.29
N ARG A 168 -13.77 18.88 -0.37
CA ARG A 168 -13.40 20.29 -0.36
C ARG A 168 -12.49 20.60 0.82
N THR A 169 -11.52 21.46 0.61
CA THR A 169 -10.69 22.06 1.67
C THR A 169 -11.45 23.19 2.37
N ALA A 170 -10.97 23.65 3.51
CA ALA A 170 -11.65 24.69 4.32
C ALA A 170 -11.79 26.02 3.57
N ASP A 171 -10.91 26.31 2.63
CA ASP A 171 -10.94 27.49 1.75
C ASP A 171 -11.83 27.31 0.51
N GLY A 172 -12.52 26.17 0.39
CA GLY A 172 -13.42 25.83 -0.71
C GLY A 172 -12.74 25.18 -1.93
N GLY A 173 -11.42 25.01 -1.90
CA GLY A 173 -10.67 24.33 -2.94
C GLY A 173 -11.02 22.84 -3.06
N VAL A 174 -10.60 22.21 -4.15
CA VAL A 174 -10.71 20.75 -4.33
C VAL A 174 -9.55 20.07 -3.63
N TYR A 175 -9.85 19.07 -2.80
CA TYR A 175 -8.81 18.20 -2.27
C TYR A 175 -8.41 17.16 -3.30
N GLU A 176 -7.14 17.17 -3.69
CA GLU A 176 -6.56 16.19 -4.60
C GLU A 176 -5.61 15.26 -3.85
N TRP A 177 -5.83 13.94 -3.97
CA TRP A 177 -4.91 12.97 -3.42
C TRP A 177 -3.57 12.98 -4.17
N ARG A 178 -2.51 13.23 -3.42
CA ARG A 178 -1.13 13.08 -3.89
C ARG A 178 -0.44 12.04 -3.02
N ALA A 179 0.07 11.00 -3.67
CA ALA A 179 0.83 9.96 -3.00
C ALA A 179 2.18 10.53 -2.52
N GLU A 180 2.55 10.19 -1.31
CA GLU A 180 3.85 10.51 -0.70
C GLU A 180 4.35 9.30 0.09
N GLU A 181 5.61 9.32 0.47
CA GLU A 181 6.27 8.22 1.17
C GLU A 181 5.72 8.03 2.58
N GLN A 182 5.34 6.79 2.86
CA GLN A 182 5.05 6.31 4.20
C GLN A 182 6.18 5.40 4.68
N VAL A 183 6.52 5.48 5.96
CA VAL A 183 7.57 4.70 6.62
C VAL A 183 7.00 3.91 7.79
N ALA A 184 7.40 2.64 7.90
CA ALA A 184 7.26 1.82 9.10
C ALA A 184 8.68 1.55 9.63
N PRO A 185 9.11 2.23 10.71
CA PRO A 185 10.42 1.97 11.32
C PRO A 185 10.44 0.60 11.97
N LEU A 186 11.59 -0.04 11.94
CA LEU A 186 11.86 -1.29 12.65
C LEU A 186 12.64 -0.95 13.91
N ALA A 187 12.03 -1.22 15.06
CA ALA A 187 12.69 -1.07 16.36
C ALA A 187 13.60 -2.26 16.65
#